data_5c5f8063d5933b251477ad85eaf77553
#
_entry.id   5c5f8063d5933b251477ad85eaf77553
#
_cell.length_a   1.000
_cell.length_b   1.000
_cell.length_c   1.000
_cell.angle_alpha   90.00
_cell.angle_beta   90.00
_cell.angle_gamma   90.00
#
_symmetry.space_group_name_H-M   'P 1'
#
loop_
_entity.id
_entity.type
_entity.pdbx_description
1 polymer ?
#
loop_
_entity_poly.entity_id
_entity_poly.type
_entity_poly.pdbx_seq_one_letter_code
_entity_poly.pdbx_strand_id
1 'polypeptide(L)'
;MNAPAQVPQRIACLSTEAVETLYRLAAQDHIAGISGYSVYPPEARAQKPKLSGFTSIKLDKLLAVQPDLVIGFSDLQLPLLAACEAAGLATLWLDHRDLAGIHAMVRRLGALVRREAQAETLVQQLQAVQDDIGAAAAALPWRPRVFFEEWGDPMICGIGWVSEIVQLAGGIDVFAERARSSLAKDRIVSADEVLARAPQLILGSWCGRHFATDQVRARPGFAALNARLIEIKSADILSPGPSAIERGAVQVLAAIQATVENSHA
;
A
#
# COMPACT_ATOMS: atom_id res chain seq x y z
N MET A 1 -13.94 9.13 18.21
CA MET A 1 -14.74 9.71 17.10
C MET A 1 -16.01 8.87 16.97
N ASN A 2 -17.19 9.48 17.12
CA ASN A 2 -18.45 8.76 16.97
C ASN A 2 -18.66 8.44 15.47
N ALA A 3 -19.09 7.21 15.17
CA ALA A 3 -19.56 6.87 13.83
C ALA A 3 -20.68 7.86 13.43
N PRO A 4 -20.77 8.29 12.17
CA PRO A 4 -21.82 9.19 11.74
C PRO A 4 -23.19 8.53 12.01
N ALA A 5 -24.13 9.31 12.54
CA ALA A 5 -25.47 8.82 12.89
C ALA A 5 -26.26 8.29 11.67
N GLN A 6 -25.83 8.63 10.46
CA GLN A 6 -26.38 8.17 9.19
C GLN A 6 -25.27 7.57 8.31
N VAL A 7 -25.62 6.55 7.54
CA VAL A 7 -24.73 5.94 6.53
C VAL A 7 -24.41 6.98 5.47
N PRO A 8 -23.11 7.27 5.20
CA PRO A 8 -22.74 8.19 4.13
C PRO A 8 -23.26 7.68 2.77
N GLN A 9 -23.88 8.57 2.01
CA GLN A 9 -24.45 8.22 0.70
C GLN A 9 -23.56 8.71 -0.47
N ARG A 10 -22.65 9.65 -0.19
CA ARG A 10 -21.82 10.29 -1.22
C ARG A 10 -20.38 10.47 -0.74
N ILE A 11 -19.62 9.38 -0.76
CA ILE A 11 -18.26 9.34 -0.26
C ILE A 11 -17.27 9.79 -1.34
N ALA A 12 -16.46 10.79 -1.06
CA ALA A 12 -15.30 11.15 -1.85
C ALA A 12 -14.06 10.45 -1.31
N CYS A 13 -13.50 9.49 -2.05
CA CYS A 13 -12.32 8.73 -1.65
C CYS A 13 -11.04 9.36 -2.22
N LEU A 14 -10.25 10.03 -1.39
CA LEU A 14 -8.93 10.55 -1.77
C LEU A 14 -7.84 9.47 -1.67
N SER A 15 -8.14 8.34 -1.03
CA SER A 15 -7.27 7.18 -0.88
C SER A 15 -7.69 6.02 -1.78
N THR A 16 -6.73 5.28 -2.29
CA THR A 16 -6.96 4.20 -3.27
C THR A 16 -7.48 2.93 -2.61
N GLU A 17 -6.97 2.59 -1.43
CA GLU A 17 -7.37 1.42 -0.64
C GLU A 17 -8.82 1.51 -0.14
N ALA A 18 -9.33 2.73 0.14
CA ALA A 18 -10.73 2.92 0.47
C ALA A 18 -11.65 2.62 -0.74
N VAL A 19 -11.25 3.04 -1.94
CA VAL A 19 -11.98 2.74 -3.18
C VAL A 19 -12.07 1.23 -3.38
N GLU A 20 -10.94 0.54 -3.36
CA GLU A 20 -10.87 -0.91 -3.53
C GLU A 20 -11.73 -1.63 -2.49
N THR A 21 -11.58 -1.26 -1.23
CA THR A 21 -12.33 -1.88 -0.13
C THR A 21 -13.84 -1.70 -0.31
N LEU A 22 -14.31 -0.49 -0.58
CA LEU A 22 -15.75 -0.24 -0.77
C LEU A 22 -16.35 -1.02 -1.95
N TYR A 23 -15.59 -1.20 -3.04
CA TYR A 23 -16.02 -2.08 -4.14
C TYR A 23 -16.09 -3.55 -3.69
N ARG A 24 -15.09 -4.03 -2.94
CA ARG A 24 -15.07 -5.40 -2.41
C ARG A 24 -16.21 -5.67 -1.41
N LEU A 25 -16.71 -4.62 -0.76
CA LEU A 25 -17.86 -4.68 0.15
C LEU A 25 -19.21 -4.51 -0.57
N ALA A 26 -19.26 -4.47 -1.91
CA ALA A 26 -20.43 -4.15 -2.70
C ALA A 26 -21.10 -2.83 -2.27
N ALA A 27 -20.28 -1.83 -1.97
CA ALA A 27 -20.68 -0.49 -1.52
C ALA A 27 -20.23 0.62 -2.50
N GLN A 28 -19.95 0.27 -3.75
CA GLN A 28 -19.49 1.21 -4.80
C GLN A 28 -20.52 2.31 -5.11
N ASP A 29 -21.79 2.09 -4.82
CA ASP A 29 -22.85 3.07 -5.06
C ASP A 29 -22.75 4.28 -4.11
N HIS A 30 -22.11 4.08 -2.95
CA HIS A 30 -21.80 5.18 -2.02
C HIS A 30 -20.65 6.06 -2.51
N ILE A 31 -19.86 5.65 -3.50
CA ILE A 31 -18.69 6.42 -3.97
C ILE A 31 -19.13 7.50 -4.94
N ALA A 32 -18.99 8.77 -4.54
CA ALA A 32 -19.26 9.95 -5.37
C ALA A 32 -18.07 10.33 -6.26
N GLY A 33 -16.85 9.98 -5.87
CA GLY A 33 -15.65 10.23 -6.65
C GLY A 33 -14.39 9.65 -6.00
N ILE A 34 -13.31 9.57 -6.78
CA ILE A 34 -12.10 8.83 -6.42
C ILE A 34 -10.83 9.64 -6.64
N SER A 35 -9.71 9.19 -6.06
CA SER A 35 -8.37 9.65 -6.42
C SER A 35 -8.01 9.26 -7.86
N GLY A 36 -7.31 10.13 -8.57
CA GLY A 36 -6.76 9.84 -9.89
C GLY A 36 -5.75 8.67 -9.91
N TYR A 37 -5.22 8.30 -8.75
CA TYR A 37 -4.30 7.18 -8.58
C TYR A 37 -4.99 5.83 -8.30
N SER A 38 -6.32 5.80 -8.16
CA SER A 38 -7.05 4.55 -7.99
C SER A 38 -6.90 3.66 -9.23
N VAL A 39 -6.31 2.49 -9.06
CA VAL A 39 -6.09 1.48 -10.11
C VAL A 39 -7.08 0.34 -9.94
N TYR A 40 -7.36 -0.03 -8.70
CA TYR A 40 -8.26 -1.13 -8.37
C TYR A 40 -9.55 -0.64 -7.71
N PRO A 41 -10.68 -1.29 -8.07
CA PRO A 41 -10.81 -2.14 -9.26
C PRO A 41 -10.80 -1.28 -10.54
N PRO A 42 -10.45 -1.85 -11.73
CA PRO A 42 -10.34 -1.10 -12.97
C PRO A 42 -11.61 -0.34 -13.37
N GLU A 43 -12.78 -0.89 -13.09
CA GLU A 43 -14.08 -0.27 -13.36
C GLU A 43 -14.29 1.04 -12.58
N ALA A 44 -13.70 1.20 -11.42
CA ALA A 44 -13.80 2.45 -10.65
C ALA A 44 -13.28 3.65 -11.45
N ARG A 45 -12.20 3.48 -12.22
CA ARG A 45 -11.63 4.54 -13.05
C ARG A 45 -12.53 4.97 -14.20
N ALA A 46 -13.34 4.05 -14.73
CA ALA A 46 -14.28 4.32 -15.81
C ALA A 46 -15.60 4.93 -15.28
N GLN A 47 -16.04 4.50 -14.10
CA GLN A 47 -17.35 4.81 -13.55
C GLN A 47 -17.38 6.07 -12.67
N LYS A 48 -16.25 6.42 -12.04
CA LYS A 48 -16.22 7.48 -11.01
C LYS A 48 -15.36 8.67 -11.43
N PRO A 49 -15.80 9.92 -11.15
CA PRO A 49 -15.03 11.12 -11.42
C PRO A 49 -13.76 11.15 -10.57
N LYS A 50 -12.66 11.67 -11.16
CA LYS A 50 -11.37 11.84 -10.51
C LYS A 50 -11.29 13.21 -9.85
N LEU A 51 -11.19 13.23 -8.52
CA LEU A 51 -11.29 14.42 -7.69
C LEU A 51 -9.96 14.98 -7.26
N SER A 52 -8.95 14.11 -7.10
CA SER A 52 -7.66 14.48 -6.50
C SER A 52 -6.47 13.80 -7.18
N GLY A 53 -5.29 14.40 -7.02
CA GLY A 53 -4.01 13.72 -7.02
C GLY A 53 -3.76 13.08 -5.65
N PHE A 54 -2.50 12.72 -5.34
CA PHE A 54 -2.18 12.17 -4.01
C PHE A 54 -2.12 13.29 -2.95
N THR A 55 -1.41 14.38 -3.24
CA THR A 55 -1.23 15.54 -2.33
C THR A 55 -1.93 16.80 -2.84
N SER A 56 -2.84 16.69 -3.78
CA SER A 56 -3.55 17.83 -4.37
C SER A 56 -5.01 17.51 -4.59
N ILE A 57 -5.88 18.51 -4.38
CA ILE A 57 -7.31 18.42 -4.60
C ILE A 57 -7.79 19.65 -5.40
N LYS A 58 -8.78 19.44 -6.27
CA LYS A 58 -9.55 20.51 -6.87
C LYS A 58 -10.86 20.64 -6.10
N LEU A 59 -10.90 21.58 -5.16
CA LEU A 59 -12.02 21.72 -4.22
C LEU A 59 -13.35 21.92 -4.94
N ASP A 60 -13.38 22.69 -6.02
CA ASP A 60 -14.57 22.91 -6.87
C ASP A 60 -15.10 21.59 -7.45
N LYS A 61 -14.19 20.69 -7.91
CA LYS A 61 -14.61 19.37 -8.41
C LYS A 61 -15.11 18.46 -7.28
N LEU A 62 -14.49 18.56 -6.11
CA LEU A 62 -14.95 17.83 -4.93
C LEU A 62 -16.36 18.31 -4.52
N LEU A 63 -16.56 19.61 -4.40
CA LEU A 63 -17.85 20.18 -4.01
C LEU A 63 -18.94 19.90 -5.06
N ALA A 64 -18.60 19.87 -6.34
CA ALA A 64 -19.54 19.57 -7.43
C ALA A 64 -20.15 18.15 -7.32
N VAL A 65 -19.45 17.18 -6.70
CA VAL A 65 -20.02 15.86 -6.45
C VAL A 65 -20.77 15.77 -5.13
N GLN A 66 -20.95 16.88 -4.41
CA GLN A 66 -21.73 17.01 -3.17
C GLN A 66 -21.47 15.85 -2.19
N PRO A 67 -20.23 15.64 -1.74
CA PRO A 67 -19.94 14.54 -0.83
C PRO A 67 -20.49 14.87 0.58
N ASP A 68 -20.97 13.84 1.26
CA ASP A 68 -21.33 13.90 2.70
C ASP A 68 -20.20 13.37 3.58
N LEU A 69 -19.18 12.72 2.97
CA LEU A 69 -17.96 12.27 3.64
C LEU A 69 -16.77 12.31 2.68
N VAL A 70 -15.62 12.76 3.17
CA VAL A 70 -14.34 12.69 2.47
C VAL A 70 -13.41 11.73 3.22
N ILE A 71 -12.92 10.69 2.55
CA ILE A 71 -11.96 9.73 3.13
C ILE A 71 -10.57 10.02 2.58
N GLY A 72 -9.62 10.26 3.46
CA GLY A 72 -8.19 10.41 3.14
C GLY A 72 -7.32 9.44 3.90
N PHE A 73 -6.08 9.30 3.46
CA PHE A 73 -5.06 8.42 4.05
C PHE A 73 -3.76 9.16 4.26
N SER A 74 -3.04 8.79 5.31
CA SER A 74 -1.70 9.28 5.68
C SER A 74 -1.61 10.75 6.10
N ASP A 75 -0.53 11.06 6.80
CA ASP A 75 -0.19 12.41 7.24
C ASP A 75 -0.10 13.40 6.07
N LEU A 76 0.29 12.93 4.89
CA LEU A 76 0.41 13.75 3.68
C LEU A 76 -0.93 14.30 3.18
N GLN A 77 -2.04 13.66 3.51
CA GLN A 77 -3.38 14.14 3.14
C GLN A 77 -4.09 14.93 4.25
N LEU A 78 -3.52 15.06 5.45
CA LEU A 78 -4.11 15.89 6.50
C LEU A 78 -4.40 17.33 6.07
N PRO A 79 -3.50 18.04 5.34
CA PRO A 79 -3.82 19.37 4.85
C PRO A 79 -5.02 19.41 3.88
N LEU A 80 -5.22 18.34 3.08
CA LEU A 80 -6.37 18.24 2.18
C LEU A 80 -7.66 18.02 2.97
N LEU A 81 -7.64 17.16 3.98
CA LEU A 81 -8.79 16.92 4.86
C LEU A 81 -9.15 18.19 5.63
N ALA A 82 -8.17 18.93 6.15
CA ALA A 82 -8.39 20.20 6.83
C ALA A 82 -9.06 21.24 5.88
N ALA A 83 -8.67 21.28 4.61
CA ALA A 83 -9.32 22.15 3.62
C ALA A 83 -10.78 21.71 3.35
N CYS A 84 -11.08 20.41 3.36
CA CYS A 84 -12.43 19.89 3.24
C CYS A 84 -13.28 20.25 4.45
N GLU A 85 -12.74 20.13 5.66
CA GLU A 85 -13.41 20.53 6.91
C GLU A 85 -13.73 22.02 6.94
N ALA A 86 -12.77 22.85 6.51
CA ALA A 86 -12.99 24.30 6.37
C ALA A 86 -14.09 24.65 5.36
N ALA A 87 -14.34 23.76 4.38
CA ALA A 87 -15.45 23.86 3.44
C ALA A 87 -16.78 23.25 3.98
N GLY A 88 -16.83 22.82 5.24
CA GLY A 88 -18.01 22.26 5.89
C GLY A 88 -18.27 20.78 5.63
N LEU A 89 -17.30 20.04 5.07
CA LEU A 89 -17.43 18.61 4.80
C LEU A 89 -16.96 17.77 5.99
N ALA A 90 -17.66 16.66 6.25
CA ALA A 90 -17.17 15.65 7.19
C ALA A 90 -15.97 14.90 6.57
N THR A 91 -14.99 14.56 7.41
CA THR A 91 -13.79 13.83 6.98
C THR A 91 -13.58 12.57 7.79
N LEU A 92 -12.93 11.58 7.16
CA LEU A 92 -12.44 10.37 7.79
C LEU A 92 -10.97 10.19 7.41
N TRP A 93 -10.10 10.31 8.37
CA TRP A 93 -8.68 10.03 8.20
C TRP A 93 -8.38 8.56 8.53
N LEU A 94 -7.70 7.89 7.58
CA LEU A 94 -7.16 6.55 7.72
C LEU A 94 -5.63 6.65 7.91
N ASP A 95 -5.11 5.96 8.91
CA ASP A 95 -3.68 5.96 9.23
C ASP A 95 -3.20 4.59 9.71
N HIS A 96 -3.52 3.57 8.93
CA HIS A 96 -3.04 2.22 9.20
C HIS A 96 -1.70 2.00 8.50
N ARG A 97 -0.76 1.32 9.19
CA ARG A 97 0.64 1.21 8.77
C ARG A 97 1.17 -0.23 8.78
N ASP A 98 0.33 -1.19 9.10
CA ASP A 98 0.64 -2.61 9.23
C ASP A 98 -0.49 -3.49 8.68
N LEU A 99 -0.27 -4.80 8.62
CA LEU A 99 -1.25 -5.77 8.10
C LEU A 99 -2.50 -5.84 8.98
N ALA A 100 -2.34 -5.75 10.28
CA ALA A 100 -3.48 -5.72 11.21
C ALA A 100 -4.34 -4.47 11.00
N GLY A 101 -3.71 -3.34 10.73
CA GLY A 101 -4.36 -2.08 10.38
C GLY A 101 -5.15 -2.15 9.08
N ILE A 102 -4.67 -2.90 8.06
CA ILE A 102 -5.44 -3.16 6.84
C ILE A 102 -6.75 -3.89 7.19
N HIS A 103 -6.71 -4.93 8.01
CA HIS A 103 -7.92 -5.64 8.45
C HIS A 103 -8.86 -4.71 9.26
N ALA A 104 -8.31 -3.90 10.15
CA ALA A 104 -9.08 -2.93 10.92
C ALA A 104 -9.74 -1.87 10.01
N MET A 105 -9.05 -1.39 8.99
CA MET A 105 -9.59 -0.47 7.98
C MET A 105 -10.76 -1.10 7.22
N VAL A 106 -10.65 -2.36 6.77
CA VAL A 106 -11.74 -3.09 6.10
C VAL A 106 -12.98 -3.15 6.99
N ARG A 107 -12.82 -3.53 8.27
CA ARG A 107 -13.93 -3.57 9.25
C ARG A 107 -14.53 -2.18 9.48
N ARG A 108 -13.68 -1.16 9.60
CA ARG A 108 -14.12 0.23 9.83
C ARG A 108 -14.95 0.75 8.65
N LEU A 109 -14.52 0.49 7.41
CA LEU A 109 -15.29 0.87 6.21
C LEU A 109 -16.56 0.03 6.09
N GLY A 110 -16.53 -1.25 6.44
CA GLY A 110 -17.71 -2.10 6.49
C GLY A 110 -18.78 -1.56 7.44
N ALA A 111 -18.40 -1.20 8.66
CA ALA A 111 -19.30 -0.59 9.64
C ALA A 111 -19.87 0.77 9.16
N LEU A 112 -19.02 1.57 8.49
CA LEU A 112 -19.42 2.88 7.94
C LEU A 112 -20.56 2.77 6.93
N VAL A 113 -20.56 1.71 6.09
CA VAL A 113 -21.53 1.52 5.01
C VAL A 113 -22.54 0.38 5.29
N ARG A 114 -22.64 -0.11 6.52
CA ARG A 114 -23.51 -1.21 6.95
C ARG A 114 -23.28 -2.49 6.13
N ARG A 115 -22.02 -2.87 5.99
CA ARG A 115 -21.54 -4.08 5.31
C ARG A 115 -20.60 -4.90 6.21
N GLU A 116 -20.93 -5.01 7.49
CA GLU A 116 -20.08 -5.66 8.50
C GLU A 116 -19.83 -7.15 8.16
N ALA A 117 -20.85 -7.86 7.69
CA ALA A 117 -20.72 -9.26 7.31
C ALA A 117 -19.78 -9.44 6.11
N GLN A 118 -19.92 -8.59 5.08
CA GLN A 118 -19.02 -8.60 3.92
C GLN A 118 -17.59 -8.23 4.31
N ALA A 119 -17.43 -7.27 5.23
CA ALA A 119 -16.12 -6.88 5.73
C ALA A 119 -15.43 -8.03 6.47
N GLU A 120 -16.15 -8.75 7.32
CA GLU A 120 -15.58 -9.91 8.01
C GLU A 120 -15.22 -11.04 7.04
N THR A 121 -16.08 -11.31 6.05
CA THR A 121 -15.75 -12.25 4.97
C THR A 121 -14.48 -11.85 4.22
N LEU A 122 -14.33 -10.57 3.87
CA LEU A 122 -13.13 -10.08 3.21
C LEU A 122 -11.89 -10.22 4.10
N VAL A 123 -12.00 -9.88 5.39
CA VAL A 123 -10.88 -10.04 6.34
C VAL A 123 -10.47 -11.52 6.46
N GLN A 124 -11.42 -12.45 6.52
CA GLN A 124 -11.11 -13.88 6.54
C GLN A 124 -10.40 -14.34 5.27
N GLN A 125 -10.79 -13.83 4.09
CA GLN A 125 -10.10 -14.11 2.82
C GLN A 125 -8.65 -13.58 2.85
N LEU A 126 -8.45 -12.35 3.31
CA LEU A 126 -7.10 -11.75 3.43
C LEU A 126 -6.24 -12.52 4.43
N GLN A 127 -6.82 -12.96 5.56
CA GLN A 127 -6.12 -13.77 6.55
C GLN A 127 -5.70 -15.12 5.96
N ALA A 128 -6.57 -15.80 5.22
CA ALA A 128 -6.24 -17.05 4.57
C ALA A 128 -5.05 -16.91 3.61
N VAL A 129 -5.00 -15.82 2.82
CA VAL A 129 -3.84 -15.53 1.96
C VAL A 129 -2.56 -15.35 2.78
N GLN A 130 -2.63 -14.65 3.91
CA GLN A 130 -1.47 -14.47 4.80
C GLN A 130 -1.01 -15.79 5.41
N ASP A 131 -1.94 -16.65 5.82
CA ASP A 131 -1.65 -17.97 6.40
C ASP A 131 -0.98 -18.89 5.36
N ASP A 132 -1.46 -18.88 4.11
CA ASP A 132 -0.87 -19.62 3.00
C ASP A 132 0.56 -19.13 2.69
N ILE A 133 0.77 -17.82 2.66
CA ILE A 133 2.10 -17.22 2.47
C ILE A 133 3.02 -17.61 3.61
N GLY A 134 2.56 -17.51 4.86
CA GLY A 134 3.35 -17.88 6.05
C GLY A 134 3.73 -19.36 6.05
N ALA A 135 2.80 -20.24 5.67
CA ALA A 135 3.06 -21.68 5.54
C ALA A 135 4.12 -21.96 4.45
N ALA A 136 4.01 -21.31 3.28
CA ALA A 136 4.99 -21.45 2.21
C ALA A 136 6.36 -20.90 2.62
N ALA A 137 6.39 -19.77 3.32
CA ALA A 137 7.61 -19.16 3.83
C ALA A 137 8.32 -20.03 4.87
N ALA A 138 7.55 -20.72 5.73
CA ALA A 138 8.10 -21.65 6.75
C ALA A 138 8.82 -22.85 6.13
N ALA A 139 8.51 -23.23 4.90
CA ALA A 139 9.15 -24.32 4.17
C ALA A 139 10.47 -23.90 3.47
N LEU A 140 10.82 -22.62 3.48
CA LEU A 140 12.07 -22.15 2.86
C LEU A 140 13.31 -22.64 3.63
N PRO A 141 14.35 -23.15 2.95
CA PRO A 141 15.55 -23.66 3.60
C PRO A 141 16.39 -22.55 4.25
N TRP A 142 16.24 -21.30 3.83
CA TRP A 142 16.89 -20.13 4.41
C TRP A 142 16.13 -18.86 4.03
N ARG A 143 16.43 -17.74 4.72
CA ARG A 143 15.75 -16.46 4.56
C ARG A 143 16.67 -15.43 3.91
N PRO A 144 16.37 -14.94 2.67
CA PRO A 144 17.19 -13.94 2.02
C PRO A 144 17.06 -12.56 2.69
N ARG A 145 18.17 -11.81 2.68
CA ARG A 145 18.17 -10.38 3.02
C ARG A 145 17.56 -9.61 1.86
N VAL A 146 16.49 -8.83 2.14
CA VAL A 146 15.70 -8.09 1.17
C VAL A 146 15.83 -6.60 1.41
N PHE A 147 16.20 -5.85 0.40
CA PHE A 147 16.00 -4.40 0.37
C PHE A 147 14.76 -4.11 -0.47
N PHE A 148 13.75 -3.54 0.15
CA PHE A 148 12.60 -3.00 -0.58
C PHE A 148 12.84 -1.52 -0.86
N GLU A 149 12.85 -1.13 -2.13
CA GLU A 149 13.08 0.23 -2.60
C GLU A 149 11.75 0.84 -3.07
N GLU A 150 11.17 1.72 -2.26
CA GLU A 150 9.92 2.43 -2.56
C GLU A 150 10.13 3.59 -3.53
N TRP A 151 11.34 4.17 -3.56
CA TRP A 151 11.74 5.24 -4.46
C TRP A 151 13.25 5.25 -4.65
N GLY A 152 13.70 5.67 -5.84
CA GLY A 152 15.09 5.51 -6.26
C GLY A 152 16.01 6.71 -6.02
N ASP A 153 15.48 7.94 -5.98
CA ASP A 153 16.27 9.16 -5.76
C ASP A 153 15.42 10.25 -5.08
N PRO A 154 15.67 10.54 -3.77
CA PRO A 154 16.55 9.76 -2.89
C PRO A 154 16.06 8.34 -2.71
N MET A 155 16.97 7.38 -2.41
CA MET A 155 16.55 6.01 -2.11
C MET A 155 15.73 5.98 -0.83
N ILE A 156 14.52 5.42 -0.91
CA ILE A 156 13.58 5.30 0.22
C ILE A 156 13.28 3.81 0.42
N CYS A 157 13.52 3.30 1.62
CA CYS A 157 13.17 1.93 1.96
C CYS A 157 11.67 1.76 2.21
N GLY A 158 11.21 0.50 2.25
CA GLY A 158 9.81 0.13 2.42
C GLY A 158 9.18 0.67 3.70
N ILE A 159 7.88 0.88 3.66
CA ILE A 159 7.05 1.31 4.79
C ILE A 159 6.53 0.10 5.59
N GLY A 160 5.92 0.32 6.76
CA GLY A 160 5.55 -0.68 7.76
C GLY A 160 4.90 -1.94 7.21
N TRP A 161 3.75 -1.85 6.53
CA TRP A 161 3.07 -3.02 5.96
C TRP A 161 3.90 -3.75 4.90
N VAL A 162 4.76 -3.03 4.15
CA VAL A 162 5.66 -3.65 3.15
C VAL A 162 6.74 -4.45 3.85
N SER A 163 7.32 -3.91 4.91
CA SER A 163 8.29 -4.63 5.76
C SER A 163 7.67 -5.89 6.37
N GLU A 164 6.42 -5.81 6.87
CA GLU A 164 5.70 -6.97 7.38
C GLU A 164 5.42 -8.01 6.29
N ILE A 165 5.07 -7.58 5.07
CA ILE A 165 4.90 -8.47 3.92
C ILE A 165 6.20 -9.21 3.59
N VAL A 166 7.34 -8.51 3.56
CA VAL A 166 8.65 -9.14 3.34
C VAL A 166 8.93 -10.20 4.41
N GLN A 167 8.66 -9.90 5.67
CA GLN A 167 8.87 -10.83 6.78
C GLN A 167 7.91 -12.01 6.73
N LEU A 168 6.62 -11.78 6.45
CA LEU A 168 5.59 -12.80 6.27
C LEU A 168 5.98 -13.78 5.14
N ALA A 169 6.51 -13.25 4.04
CA ALA A 169 6.96 -14.03 2.90
C ALA A 169 8.32 -14.75 3.11
N GLY A 170 8.89 -14.67 4.32
CA GLY A 170 10.12 -15.40 4.68
C GLY A 170 11.42 -14.64 4.38
N GLY A 171 11.37 -13.37 3.99
CA GLY A 171 12.54 -12.51 3.84
C GLY A 171 13.01 -11.90 5.18
N ILE A 172 14.19 -11.29 5.15
CA ILE A 172 14.72 -10.42 6.20
C ILE A 172 14.76 -9.01 5.60
N ASP A 173 13.83 -8.15 5.97
CA ASP A 173 13.90 -6.74 5.55
C ASP A 173 15.11 -6.09 6.21
N VAL A 174 16.05 -5.65 5.38
CA VAL A 174 17.32 -5.10 5.89
C VAL A 174 17.18 -3.70 6.49
N PHE A 175 15.99 -3.06 6.36
CA PHE A 175 15.66 -1.76 6.95
C PHE A 175 14.37 -1.78 7.78
N ALA A 176 14.02 -2.92 8.36
CA ALA A 176 12.80 -3.08 9.15
C ALA A 176 12.65 -2.04 10.28
N GLU A 177 13.76 -1.58 10.86
CA GLU A 177 13.76 -0.55 11.90
C GLU A 177 13.30 0.83 11.38
N ARG A 178 13.60 1.15 10.11
CA ARG A 178 13.17 2.41 9.48
C ARG A 178 11.75 2.34 8.94
N ALA A 179 11.29 1.16 8.57
CA ALA A 179 9.94 0.95 8.02
C ALA A 179 8.82 1.42 8.95
N ARG A 180 9.09 1.52 10.26
CA ARG A 180 8.14 2.02 11.27
C ARG A 180 7.82 3.52 11.13
N SER A 181 8.68 4.28 10.45
CA SER A 181 8.47 5.72 10.23
C SER A 181 7.42 5.95 9.15
N SER A 182 6.41 6.77 9.45
CA SER A 182 5.32 7.10 8.53
C SER A 182 5.79 7.94 7.35
N LEU A 183 6.74 8.85 7.57
CA LEU A 183 7.18 9.80 6.57
C LEU A 183 8.34 9.24 5.74
N ALA A 184 8.25 9.41 4.42
CA ALA A 184 9.27 8.98 3.47
C ALA A 184 10.67 9.57 3.77
N LYS A 185 10.74 10.84 4.23
CA LYS A 185 12.00 11.50 4.59
C LYS A 185 12.79 10.77 5.69
N ASP A 186 12.09 10.09 6.60
CA ASP A 186 12.68 9.36 7.72
C ASP A 186 13.09 7.93 7.34
N ARG A 187 12.76 7.51 6.10
CA ARG A 187 13.09 6.21 5.50
C ARG A 187 14.12 6.33 4.37
N ILE A 188 14.73 7.51 4.21
CA ILE A 188 15.82 7.71 3.24
C ILE A 188 17.04 6.91 3.69
N VAL A 189 17.63 6.17 2.75
CA VAL A 189 18.83 5.36 2.95
C VAL A 189 19.92 5.74 1.94
N SER A 190 21.19 5.59 2.33
CA SER A 190 22.33 5.80 1.44
C SER A 190 22.73 4.51 0.72
N ALA A 191 23.49 4.65 -0.37
CA ALA A 191 24.08 3.52 -1.08
C ALA A 191 24.99 2.69 -0.16
N ASP A 192 25.83 3.35 0.65
CA ASP A 192 26.75 2.68 1.57
C ASP A 192 25.99 1.86 2.64
N GLU A 193 24.85 2.36 3.15
CA GLU A 193 24.01 1.59 4.08
C GLU A 193 23.43 0.34 3.42
N VAL A 194 22.96 0.43 2.17
CA VAL A 194 22.45 -0.73 1.43
C VAL A 194 23.58 -1.74 1.19
N LEU A 195 24.76 -1.27 0.75
CA LEU A 195 25.93 -2.13 0.50
C LEU A 195 26.38 -2.84 1.78
N ALA A 196 26.46 -2.12 2.90
CA ALA A 196 26.84 -2.69 4.19
C ALA A 196 25.87 -3.80 4.67
N ARG A 197 24.59 -3.71 4.33
CA ARG A 197 23.57 -4.71 4.68
C ARG A 197 23.52 -5.89 3.70
N ALA A 198 24.20 -5.76 2.55
CA ALA A 198 24.39 -6.80 1.54
C ALA A 198 23.11 -7.60 1.22
N PRO A 199 22.04 -6.95 0.69
CA PRO A 199 20.83 -7.64 0.31
C PRO A 199 21.10 -8.63 -0.84
N GLN A 200 20.41 -9.76 -0.82
CA GLN A 200 20.43 -10.77 -1.88
C GLN A 200 19.29 -10.59 -2.87
N LEU A 201 18.26 -9.86 -2.44
CA LEU A 201 17.11 -9.49 -3.25
C LEU A 201 16.82 -8.00 -3.06
N ILE A 202 16.65 -7.28 -4.17
CA ILE A 202 16.16 -5.89 -4.18
C ILE A 202 14.81 -5.90 -4.88
N LEU A 203 13.77 -5.58 -4.13
CA LEU A 203 12.40 -5.40 -4.63
C LEU A 203 12.19 -3.92 -4.87
N GLY A 204 11.89 -3.52 -6.09
CA GLY A 204 11.62 -2.14 -6.42
C GLY A 204 10.16 -1.89 -6.70
N SER A 205 9.61 -0.82 -6.13
CA SER A 205 8.23 -0.40 -6.36
C SER A 205 8.14 1.13 -6.37
N TRP A 206 8.51 1.73 -7.49
CA TRP A 206 8.51 3.18 -7.61
C TRP A 206 7.12 3.70 -7.97
N CYS A 207 6.60 4.60 -7.13
CA CYS A 207 5.25 5.14 -7.30
C CYS A 207 5.11 5.89 -8.64
N GLY A 208 4.25 5.36 -9.52
CA GLY A 208 3.98 5.96 -10.83
C GLY A 208 5.11 5.86 -11.86
N ARG A 209 6.18 5.11 -11.57
CA ARG A 209 7.33 4.92 -12.46
C ARG A 209 7.73 3.45 -12.52
N HIS A 210 8.31 3.05 -13.64
CA HIS A 210 8.91 1.73 -13.79
C HIS A 210 10.20 1.61 -12.97
N PHE A 211 10.40 0.48 -12.30
CA PHE A 211 11.63 0.17 -11.57
C PHE A 211 12.75 -0.17 -12.58
N ALA A 212 13.64 0.79 -12.81
CA ALA A 212 14.69 0.66 -13.81
C ALA A 212 15.88 -0.15 -13.27
N THR A 213 15.82 -1.47 -13.40
CA THR A 213 16.83 -2.41 -12.88
C THR A 213 18.25 -2.08 -13.32
N ASP A 214 18.44 -1.62 -14.58
CA ASP A 214 19.76 -1.24 -15.12
C ASP A 214 20.31 0.01 -14.39
N GLN A 215 19.46 0.99 -14.08
CA GLN A 215 19.88 2.16 -13.31
C GLN A 215 20.27 1.79 -11.88
N VAL A 216 19.51 0.87 -11.24
CA VAL A 216 19.84 0.37 -9.91
C VAL A 216 21.17 -0.38 -9.93
N ARG A 217 21.38 -1.26 -10.91
CA ARG A 217 22.61 -2.05 -11.06
C ARG A 217 23.82 -1.18 -11.34
N ALA A 218 23.64 -0.06 -12.06
CA ALA A 218 24.70 0.89 -12.40
C ALA A 218 25.12 1.80 -11.21
N ARG A 219 24.42 1.78 -10.09
CA ARG A 219 24.82 2.54 -8.89
C ARG A 219 26.19 2.04 -8.39
N PRO A 220 27.06 2.94 -7.89
CA PRO A 220 28.36 2.55 -7.35
C PRO A 220 28.24 1.41 -6.32
N GLY A 221 28.97 0.33 -6.54
CA GLY A 221 29.01 -0.84 -5.66
C GLY A 221 27.85 -1.84 -5.81
N PHE A 222 26.70 -1.48 -6.41
CA PHE A 222 25.53 -2.36 -6.48
C PHE A 222 25.74 -3.58 -7.38
N ALA A 223 26.56 -3.47 -8.41
CA ALA A 223 26.91 -4.62 -9.24
C ALA A 223 27.63 -5.73 -8.43
N ALA A 224 28.40 -5.36 -7.41
CA ALA A 224 29.12 -6.30 -6.54
C ALA A 224 28.19 -7.04 -5.55
N LEU A 225 26.98 -6.54 -5.28
CA LEU A 225 26.02 -7.23 -4.43
C LEU A 225 25.54 -8.56 -5.01
N ASN A 226 25.61 -8.69 -6.34
CA ASN A 226 25.02 -9.83 -7.07
C ASN A 226 23.55 -10.09 -6.66
N ALA A 227 22.84 -9.02 -6.25
CA ALA A 227 21.46 -9.10 -5.82
C ALA A 227 20.52 -9.31 -7.01
N ARG A 228 19.48 -10.11 -6.81
CA ARG A 228 18.37 -10.21 -7.74
C ARG A 228 17.54 -8.93 -7.68
N LEU A 229 17.17 -8.37 -8.83
CA LEU A 229 16.36 -7.16 -8.96
C LEU A 229 14.99 -7.53 -9.53
N ILE A 230 13.91 -7.23 -8.82
CA ILE A 230 12.54 -7.55 -9.24
C ILE A 230 11.64 -6.35 -9.00
N GLU A 231 10.84 -5.98 -10.00
CA GLU A 231 9.80 -4.97 -9.88
C GLU A 231 8.52 -5.57 -9.30
N ILE A 232 7.91 -4.87 -8.35
CA ILE A 232 6.52 -5.06 -7.93
C ILE A 232 5.76 -3.77 -8.24
N LYS A 233 4.65 -3.85 -8.96
CA LYS A 233 3.88 -2.66 -9.32
C LYS A 233 3.37 -1.95 -8.08
N SER A 234 3.51 -0.63 -8.03
CA SER A 234 3.13 0.18 -6.88
C SER A 234 1.63 0.03 -6.51
N ALA A 235 0.76 -0.15 -7.49
CA ALA A 235 -0.66 -0.38 -7.25
C ALA A 235 -0.93 -1.71 -6.50
N ASP A 236 -0.03 -2.68 -6.60
CA ASP A 236 -0.20 -3.99 -5.96
C ASP A 236 0.29 -4.02 -4.51
N ILE A 237 1.17 -3.09 -4.09
CA ILE A 237 1.82 -3.20 -2.78
C ILE A 237 1.90 -1.87 -1.99
N LEU A 238 1.97 -0.71 -2.66
CA LEU A 238 2.15 0.58 -1.96
C LEU A 238 0.85 1.22 -1.47
N SER A 239 -0.32 0.65 -1.81
CA SER A 239 -1.60 1.02 -1.21
C SER A 239 -1.93 0.03 -0.10
N PRO A 240 -2.04 0.44 1.18
CA PRO A 240 -2.29 -0.51 2.28
C PRO A 240 -3.77 -0.94 2.31
N GLY A 241 -4.13 -1.79 1.38
CA GLY A 241 -5.47 -2.32 1.18
C GLY A 241 -5.44 -3.81 0.78
N PRO A 242 -6.58 -4.36 0.35
CA PRO A 242 -6.68 -5.77 -0.05
C PRO A 242 -5.62 -6.20 -1.06
N SER A 243 -5.33 -5.37 -2.09
CA SER A 243 -4.31 -5.67 -3.11
C SER A 243 -2.90 -5.86 -2.53
N ALA A 244 -2.54 -5.15 -1.46
CA ALA A 244 -1.21 -5.31 -0.84
C ALA A 244 -1.00 -6.75 -0.33
N ILE A 245 -2.06 -7.39 0.15
CA ILE A 245 -2.04 -8.77 0.65
C ILE A 245 -2.23 -9.76 -0.50
N GLU A 246 -3.31 -9.61 -1.28
CA GLU A 246 -3.69 -10.59 -2.31
C GLU A 246 -2.75 -10.61 -3.53
N ARG A 247 -2.11 -9.48 -3.84
CA ARG A 247 -1.24 -9.33 -5.01
C ARG A 247 0.20 -9.06 -4.61
N GLY A 248 0.43 -8.05 -3.78
CA GLY A 248 1.76 -7.62 -3.37
C GLY A 248 2.49 -8.72 -2.61
N ALA A 249 1.89 -9.27 -1.55
CA ALA A 249 2.53 -10.28 -0.73
C ALA A 249 2.80 -11.59 -1.50
N VAL A 250 1.89 -11.98 -2.39
CA VAL A 250 2.08 -13.16 -3.27
C VAL A 250 3.28 -12.97 -4.20
N GLN A 251 3.45 -11.78 -4.78
CA GLN A 251 4.61 -11.46 -5.64
C GLN A 251 5.91 -11.42 -4.84
N VAL A 252 5.88 -10.89 -3.61
CA VAL A 252 7.05 -10.90 -2.70
C VAL A 252 7.45 -12.33 -2.36
N LEU A 253 6.50 -13.21 -2.02
CA LEU A 253 6.79 -14.63 -1.76
C LEU A 253 7.44 -15.29 -2.99
N ALA A 254 6.86 -15.11 -4.17
CA ALA A 254 7.42 -15.68 -5.41
C ALA A 254 8.85 -15.18 -5.69
N ALA A 255 9.13 -13.89 -5.44
CA ALA A 255 10.46 -13.31 -5.60
C ALA A 255 11.48 -13.91 -4.61
N ILE A 256 11.06 -14.12 -3.36
CA ILE A 256 11.88 -14.73 -2.31
C ILE A 256 12.17 -16.20 -2.65
N GLN A 257 11.16 -16.99 -3.01
CA GLN A 257 11.31 -18.39 -3.42
C GLN A 257 12.30 -18.52 -4.58
N ALA A 258 12.12 -17.73 -5.63
CA ALA A 258 13.02 -17.72 -6.78
C ALA A 258 14.46 -17.26 -6.45
N THR A 259 14.65 -16.47 -5.39
CA THR A 259 15.98 -16.09 -4.91
C THR A 259 16.64 -17.24 -4.15
N VAL A 260 15.88 -17.95 -3.33
CA VAL A 260 16.33 -19.11 -2.56
C VAL A 260 16.75 -20.26 -3.51
N GLU A 261 15.94 -20.57 -4.52
CA GLU A 261 16.20 -21.63 -5.49
C GLU A 261 17.49 -21.38 -6.32
N ASN A 262 17.68 -20.15 -6.79
CA ASN A 262 18.84 -19.80 -7.63
C ASN A 262 20.18 -19.70 -6.86
N SER A 263 20.15 -19.72 -5.53
CA SER A 263 21.39 -19.71 -4.72
C SER A 263 22.04 -21.09 -4.60
N HIS A 264 21.40 -22.13 -5.11
CA HIS A 264 21.89 -23.51 -5.12
C HIS A 264 22.37 -23.97 -6.51
N ALA A 265 22.28 -23.11 -7.53
CA ALA A 265 22.78 -23.34 -8.88
C ALA A 265 24.10 -22.61 -9.10
#